data_7b7249f7d1e972a56b2cc7e191aa7ce2
#
_entry.id   7b7249f7d1e972a56b2cc7e191aa7ce2
#
_cell.length_a   1.000
_cell.length_b   1.000
_cell.length_c   1.000
_cell.angle_alpha   90.00
_cell.angle_beta   90.00
_cell.angle_gamma   90.00
#
_symmetry.space_group_name_H-M   'P 1'
#
loop_
_entity.id
_entity.type
_entity.pdbx_description
1 polymer ?
#
loop_
_entity_poly.entity_id
_entity_poly.type
_entity_poly.pdbx_seq_one_letter_code
_entity_poly.pdbx_strand_id
1 'polypeptide(L)'
;TDEIYVKVKGKGGHGAMPHLTIDPVLITSHMIVALQQIVSRNAKPSVPSVLTFGKVIANGATNVIPDEVYLEGTFRTLNEEWRAEAHMRMKKMAEGLVESMGGKVEFNIVKGYPFLVNDEELTDRARKFAAEYVGSENIEDLEIWMAAEDFAFYSQQASACFYRLGVRNEERGITSSVHTSTFDIDETALETGAGLMAYMAVKELNA
;
A
#
# COMPACT_ATOMS: atom_id res chain seq x y z
N THR A 1 -4.01 2.28 -3.15
CA THR A 1 -2.55 2.04 -3.14
C THR A 1 -1.92 2.59 -4.39
N ASP A 2 -0.68 3.11 -4.27
CA ASP A 2 0.08 3.68 -5.39
C ASP A 2 1.52 3.25 -5.33
N GLU A 3 2.15 3.17 -6.50
CA GLU A 3 3.58 2.97 -6.64
C GLU A 3 4.25 4.29 -6.99
N ILE A 4 5.39 4.56 -6.38
CA ILE A 4 6.14 5.80 -6.56
C ILE A 4 7.52 5.46 -7.11
N TYR A 5 7.85 6.07 -8.23
CA TYR A 5 9.14 5.92 -8.90
C TYR A 5 9.79 7.29 -9.01
N VAL A 6 10.96 7.44 -8.40
CA VAL A 6 11.66 8.73 -8.36
C VAL A 6 13.08 8.57 -8.86
N LYS A 7 13.51 9.53 -9.67
CA LYS A 7 14.90 9.68 -10.10
C LYS A 7 15.36 11.08 -9.75
N VAL A 8 16.34 11.17 -8.86
CA VAL A 8 17.01 12.44 -8.50
C VAL A 8 18.31 12.53 -9.27
N LYS A 9 18.45 13.58 -10.07
CA LYS A 9 19.63 13.84 -10.90
C LYS A 9 20.43 14.98 -10.30
N GLY A 10 21.73 14.78 -10.19
CA GLY A 10 22.69 15.77 -9.76
C GLY A 10 23.85 15.90 -10.75
N LYS A 11 25.03 16.08 -10.22
CA LYS A 11 26.30 16.06 -10.94
C LYS A 11 27.32 15.34 -10.07
N GLY A 12 27.69 14.15 -10.48
CA GLY A 12 28.68 13.32 -9.79
C GLY A 12 30.08 13.88 -9.84
N GLY A 13 30.97 13.24 -9.10
CA GLY A 13 32.38 13.61 -9.07
C GLY A 13 33.15 13.03 -7.90
N HIS A 14 34.35 13.56 -7.69
CA HIS A 14 35.24 13.08 -6.63
C HIS A 14 34.74 13.55 -5.25
N GLY A 15 34.57 12.62 -4.31
CA GLY A 15 34.01 12.87 -2.97
C GLY A 15 34.81 13.91 -2.14
N ALA A 16 36.09 14.12 -2.45
CA ALA A 16 36.92 15.18 -1.83
C ALA A 16 36.78 16.57 -2.47
N MET A 17 35.99 16.69 -3.55
CA MET A 17 35.72 17.96 -4.27
C MET A 17 34.21 18.23 -4.37
N PRO A 18 33.49 18.30 -3.23
CA PRO A 18 32.01 18.44 -3.24
C PRO A 18 31.53 19.75 -3.86
N HIS A 19 32.36 20.80 -3.83
CA HIS A 19 32.08 22.13 -4.42
C HIS A 19 31.98 22.12 -5.96
N LEU A 20 32.42 21.04 -6.64
CA LEU A 20 32.32 20.84 -8.08
C LEU A 20 31.14 19.91 -8.48
N THR A 21 30.40 19.44 -7.51
CA THR A 21 29.32 18.45 -7.68
C THR A 21 27.96 19.01 -7.28
N ILE A 22 26.91 18.29 -7.64
CA ILE A 22 25.55 18.41 -7.08
C ILE A 22 25.23 17.01 -6.58
N ASP A 23 25.32 16.81 -5.27
CA ASP A 23 25.24 15.47 -4.68
C ASP A 23 23.80 14.93 -4.62
N PRO A 24 23.40 13.99 -5.51
CA PRO A 24 22.04 13.47 -5.53
C PRO A 24 21.76 12.53 -4.34
N VAL A 25 22.78 12.00 -3.67
CA VAL A 25 22.58 11.15 -2.49
C VAL A 25 22.14 11.99 -1.30
N LEU A 26 22.81 13.14 -1.08
CA LEU A 26 22.44 14.09 -0.04
C LEU A 26 21.04 14.66 -0.30
N ILE A 27 20.78 15.11 -1.54
CA ILE A 27 19.48 15.65 -1.96
C ILE A 27 18.36 14.63 -1.71
N THR A 28 18.57 13.38 -2.13
CA THR A 28 17.59 12.28 -1.95
C THR A 28 17.31 12.03 -0.46
N SER A 29 18.33 12.05 0.38
CA SER A 29 18.17 11.86 1.82
C SER A 29 17.27 12.95 2.43
N HIS A 30 17.49 14.20 2.10
CA HIS A 30 16.63 15.32 2.51
C HIS A 30 15.21 15.17 1.98
N MET A 31 15.04 14.78 0.71
CA MET A 31 13.72 14.57 0.10
C MET A 31 12.94 13.49 0.81
N ILE A 32 13.53 12.34 1.11
CA ILE A 32 12.86 11.23 1.82
C ILE A 32 12.36 11.72 3.18
N VAL A 33 13.20 12.42 3.95
CA VAL A 33 12.82 12.94 5.27
C VAL A 33 11.71 14.00 5.15
N ALA A 34 11.83 14.93 4.22
CA ALA A 34 10.85 15.99 4.01
C ALA A 34 9.49 15.44 3.59
N LEU A 35 9.46 14.43 2.73
CA LEU A 35 8.21 13.80 2.27
C LEU A 35 7.42 13.11 3.40
N GLN A 36 8.07 12.73 4.52
CA GLN A 36 7.35 12.15 5.65
C GLN A 36 6.32 13.12 6.27
N GLN A 37 6.51 14.44 6.09
CA GLN A 37 5.53 15.43 6.56
C GLN A 37 4.19 15.34 5.83
N ILE A 38 4.13 14.75 4.63
CA ILE A 38 2.87 14.51 3.91
C ILE A 38 1.91 13.73 4.81
N VAL A 39 2.41 12.66 5.43
CA VAL A 39 1.61 11.87 6.38
C VAL A 39 1.52 12.54 7.75
N SER A 40 2.67 12.98 8.30
CA SER A 40 2.72 13.42 9.70
C SER A 40 2.14 14.81 9.96
N ARG A 41 2.00 15.68 8.94
CA ARG A 41 1.59 17.09 9.08
C ARG A 41 0.49 17.53 8.11
N ASN A 42 0.22 16.78 7.05
CA ASN A 42 -0.79 17.17 6.06
C ASN A 42 -1.99 16.21 6.04
N ALA A 43 -1.81 14.93 6.33
CA ALA A 43 -2.93 14.00 6.48
C ALA A 43 -3.78 14.36 7.70
N LYS A 44 -5.10 14.28 7.55
CA LYS A 44 -6.00 14.35 8.71
C LYS A 44 -5.74 13.15 9.63
N PRO A 45 -5.57 13.33 10.96
CA PRO A 45 -5.23 12.23 11.87
C PRO A 45 -6.18 11.03 11.83
N SER A 46 -7.45 11.25 11.46
CA SER A 46 -8.46 10.19 11.30
C SER A 46 -8.41 9.47 9.96
N VAL A 47 -7.51 9.84 9.05
CA VAL A 47 -7.36 9.21 7.73
C VAL A 47 -6.05 8.43 7.69
N PRO A 48 -6.08 7.11 7.84
CA PRO A 48 -4.88 6.29 7.76
C PRO A 48 -4.13 6.53 6.45
N SER A 49 -2.82 6.78 6.56
CA SER A 49 -1.96 7.03 5.41
C SER A 49 -0.55 6.52 5.67
N VAL A 50 0.06 5.94 4.65
CA VAL A 50 1.44 5.43 4.70
C VAL A 50 2.20 5.89 3.47
N LEU A 51 3.40 6.43 3.67
CA LEU A 51 4.37 6.72 2.63
C LEU A 51 5.68 6.02 2.96
N THR A 52 6.09 5.08 2.12
CA THR A 52 7.30 4.27 2.33
C THR A 52 8.15 4.23 1.07
N PHE A 53 9.45 4.42 1.21
CA PHE A 53 10.44 4.14 0.17
C PHE A 53 11.19 2.86 0.55
N GLY A 54 10.89 1.76 -0.13
CA GLY A 54 11.46 0.45 0.14
C GLY A 54 12.76 0.16 -0.63
N LYS A 55 13.08 0.99 -1.64
CA LYS A 55 14.26 0.80 -2.48
C LYS A 55 14.92 2.14 -2.78
N VAL A 56 16.23 2.20 -2.58
CA VAL A 56 17.09 3.35 -2.91
C VAL A 56 18.36 2.80 -3.55
N ILE A 57 18.67 3.25 -4.76
CA ILE A 57 19.86 2.84 -5.51
C ILE A 57 20.69 4.06 -5.84
N ALA A 58 21.91 4.11 -5.32
CA ALA A 58 22.93 5.10 -5.60
C ALA A 58 24.22 4.38 -6.00
N ASN A 59 24.51 4.34 -7.29
CA ASN A 59 25.66 3.63 -7.86
C ASN A 59 26.95 4.47 -7.79
N GLY A 60 27.33 4.87 -6.56
CA GLY A 60 28.59 5.55 -6.27
C GLY A 60 29.64 4.60 -5.72
N ALA A 61 30.70 5.18 -5.16
CA ALA A 61 31.74 4.47 -4.41
C ALA A 61 32.12 5.30 -3.18
N THR A 62 33.00 4.75 -2.31
CA THR A 62 33.43 5.45 -1.09
C THR A 62 33.96 6.86 -1.32
N ASN A 63 34.51 7.13 -2.49
CA ASN A 63 35.09 8.41 -2.91
C ASN A 63 34.50 8.95 -4.22
N VAL A 64 33.38 8.41 -4.69
CA VAL A 64 32.70 8.82 -5.94
C VAL A 64 31.24 9.12 -5.68
N ILE A 65 30.85 10.38 -5.88
CA ILE A 65 29.45 10.82 -5.89
C ILE A 65 28.84 10.42 -7.23
N PRO A 66 27.68 9.71 -7.27
CA PRO A 66 27.04 9.33 -8.52
C PRO A 66 26.33 10.50 -9.19
N ASP A 67 25.95 10.36 -10.48
CA ASP A 67 25.17 11.37 -11.19
C ASP A 67 23.68 11.36 -10.84
N GLU A 68 23.16 10.22 -10.39
CA GLU A 68 21.74 10.05 -10.08
C GLU A 68 21.49 9.05 -8.95
N VAL A 69 20.32 9.18 -8.32
CA VAL A 69 19.77 8.23 -7.36
C VAL A 69 18.37 7.83 -7.81
N TYR A 70 18.06 6.54 -7.75
CA TYR A 70 16.76 5.97 -8.07
C TYR A 70 16.08 5.43 -6.81
N LEU A 71 14.76 5.70 -6.67
CA LEU A 71 13.94 5.22 -5.56
C LEU A 71 12.67 4.58 -6.06
N GLU A 72 12.20 3.57 -5.31
CA GLU A 72 10.85 3.03 -5.42
C GLU A 72 10.17 3.10 -4.06
N GLY A 73 8.88 3.43 -4.08
CA GLY A 73 8.08 3.55 -2.88
C GLY A 73 6.61 3.25 -3.11
N THR A 74 5.84 3.33 -2.04
CA THR A 74 4.38 3.18 -2.07
C THR A 74 3.72 4.26 -1.24
N PHE A 75 2.55 4.72 -1.72
CA PHE A 75 1.64 5.54 -0.94
C PHE A 75 0.31 4.80 -0.79
N ARG A 76 -0.22 4.75 0.44
CA ARG A 76 -1.49 4.09 0.75
C ARG A 76 -2.34 5.00 1.62
N THR A 77 -3.64 5.03 1.36
CA THR A 77 -4.62 5.74 2.17
C THR A 77 -6.01 5.18 1.94
N LEU A 78 -6.93 5.46 2.85
CA LEU A 78 -8.34 5.06 2.77
C LEU A 78 -9.26 6.24 2.40
N ASN A 79 -8.74 7.24 1.66
CA ASN A 79 -9.53 8.39 1.20
C ASN A 79 -9.02 8.88 -0.16
N GLU A 80 -9.85 8.86 -1.19
CA GLU A 80 -9.46 9.20 -2.56
C GLU A 80 -9.23 10.71 -2.78
N GLU A 81 -9.95 11.58 -2.06
CA GLU A 81 -9.73 13.03 -2.16
C GLU A 81 -8.36 13.39 -1.57
N TRP A 82 -8.07 12.88 -0.38
CA TRP A 82 -6.75 13.03 0.23
C TRP A 82 -5.65 12.41 -0.61
N ARG A 83 -5.91 11.25 -1.21
CA ARG A 83 -4.96 10.58 -2.12
C ARG A 83 -4.54 11.50 -3.28
N ALA A 84 -5.52 12.12 -3.94
CA ALA A 84 -5.23 13.06 -5.02
C ALA A 84 -4.45 14.30 -4.55
N GLU A 85 -4.82 14.86 -3.39
CA GLU A 85 -4.12 15.98 -2.79
C GLU A 85 -2.69 15.60 -2.37
N ALA A 86 -2.48 14.43 -1.77
CA ALA A 86 -1.17 13.93 -1.37
C ALA A 86 -0.23 13.77 -2.56
N HIS A 87 -0.72 13.26 -3.71
CA HIS A 87 0.06 13.16 -4.94
C HIS A 87 0.59 14.53 -5.40
N MET A 88 -0.28 15.54 -5.42
CA MET A 88 0.13 16.90 -5.81
C MET A 88 1.15 17.48 -4.84
N ARG A 89 0.93 17.30 -3.52
CA ARG A 89 1.84 17.80 -2.48
C ARG A 89 3.20 17.10 -2.53
N MET A 90 3.24 15.77 -2.67
CA MET A 90 4.48 15.01 -2.79
C MET A 90 5.31 15.49 -3.97
N LYS A 91 4.70 15.63 -5.15
CA LYS A 91 5.39 16.10 -6.36
C LYS A 91 5.94 17.50 -6.18
N LYS A 92 5.09 18.44 -5.74
CA LYS A 92 5.49 19.85 -5.52
C LYS A 92 6.63 19.96 -4.52
N MET A 93 6.59 19.19 -3.43
CA MET A 93 7.62 19.22 -2.40
C MET A 93 8.93 18.64 -2.91
N ALA A 94 8.89 17.51 -3.62
CA ALA A 94 10.07 16.89 -4.20
C ALA A 94 10.74 17.83 -5.21
N GLU A 95 9.96 18.40 -6.12
CA GLU A 95 10.46 19.37 -7.12
C GLU A 95 11.09 20.58 -6.44
N GLY A 96 10.38 21.25 -5.55
CA GLY A 96 10.89 22.47 -4.90
C GLY A 96 12.14 22.23 -4.04
N LEU A 97 12.20 21.11 -3.32
CA LEU A 97 13.36 20.78 -2.50
C LEU A 97 14.58 20.44 -3.37
N VAL A 98 14.41 19.56 -4.35
CA VAL A 98 15.51 19.12 -5.21
C VAL A 98 16.08 20.29 -6.02
N GLU A 99 15.22 21.15 -6.56
CA GLU A 99 15.64 22.37 -7.28
C GLU A 99 16.38 23.34 -6.37
N SER A 100 15.92 23.53 -5.13
CA SER A 100 16.59 24.42 -4.17
C SER A 100 18.02 24.00 -3.85
N MET A 101 18.33 22.70 -4.02
CA MET A 101 19.68 22.13 -3.83
C MET A 101 20.45 21.96 -5.15
N GLY A 102 19.94 22.50 -6.26
CA GLY A 102 20.59 22.50 -7.57
C GLY A 102 20.40 21.24 -8.40
N GLY A 103 19.65 20.24 -7.91
CA GLY A 103 19.34 19.00 -8.62
C GLY A 103 18.11 19.09 -9.53
N LYS A 104 17.78 17.97 -10.16
CA LYS A 104 16.52 17.76 -10.91
C LYS A 104 15.85 16.48 -10.45
N VAL A 105 14.53 16.43 -10.48
CA VAL A 105 13.77 15.25 -10.10
C VAL A 105 12.76 14.85 -11.16
N GLU A 106 12.68 13.56 -11.42
CA GLU A 106 11.57 12.92 -12.13
C GLU A 106 10.76 12.17 -11.06
N PHE A 107 9.53 12.61 -10.79
CA PHE A 107 8.67 12.06 -9.75
C PHE A 107 7.40 11.49 -10.39
N ASN A 108 7.32 10.18 -10.50
CA ASN A 108 6.22 9.47 -11.15
C ASN A 108 5.43 8.67 -10.12
N ILE A 109 4.10 8.80 -10.18
CA ILE A 109 3.17 8.02 -9.37
C ILE A 109 2.30 7.21 -10.32
N VAL A 110 2.35 5.89 -10.16
CA VAL A 110 1.43 4.96 -10.82
C VAL A 110 0.26 4.71 -9.88
N LYS A 111 -0.91 5.24 -10.25
CA LYS A 111 -2.13 5.06 -9.47
C LYS A 111 -2.61 3.63 -9.59
N GLY A 112 -2.63 2.91 -8.47
CA GLY A 112 -3.14 1.56 -8.36
C GLY A 112 -4.59 1.50 -7.89
N TYR A 113 -4.97 0.44 -7.17
CA TYR A 113 -6.34 0.18 -6.75
C TYR A 113 -6.89 1.25 -5.81
N PRO A 114 -8.19 1.57 -5.86
CA PRO A 114 -8.85 2.38 -4.85
C PRO A 114 -8.82 1.68 -3.48
N PHE A 115 -9.27 2.38 -2.44
CA PHE A 115 -9.50 1.71 -1.16
C PHE A 115 -10.79 0.88 -1.23
N LEU A 116 -10.80 -0.24 -0.49
CA LEU A 116 -11.95 -1.10 -0.36
C LEU A 116 -12.71 -0.74 0.93
N VAL A 117 -14.00 -0.54 0.82
CA VAL A 117 -14.92 -0.40 1.96
C VAL A 117 -16.09 -1.35 1.75
N ASN A 118 -16.38 -2.14 2.75
CA ASN A 118 -17.57 -2.96 2.80
C ASN A 118 -18.81 -2.09 3.06
N ASP A 119 -19.90 -2.39 2.36
CA ASP A 119 -21.20 -1.85 2.68
C ASP A 119 -21.68 -2.40 4.05
N GLU A 120 -22.03 -1.52 4.99
CA GLU A 120 -22.33 -1.89 6.36
C GLU A 120 -23.54 -2.82 6.45
N GLU A 121 -24.64 -2.48 5.77
CA GLU A 121 -25.89 -3.26 5.83
C GLU A 121 -25.72 -4.65 5.17
N LEU A 122 -25.06 -4.70 4.02
CA LEU A 122 -24.76 -5.95 3.34
C LEU A 122 -23.80 -6.83 4.19
N THR A 123 -22.81 -6.22 4.81
CA THR A 123 -21.85 -6.94 5.65
C THR A 123 -22.50 -7.50 6.91
N ASP A 124 -23.42 -6.76 7.52
CA ASP A 124 -24.18 -7.24 8.69
C ASP A 124 -25.08 -8.43 8.33
N ARG A 125 -25.72 -8.42 7.14
CA ARG A 125 -26.49 -9.57 6.67
C ARG A 125 -25.58 -10.76 6.36
N ALA A 126 -24.51 -10.54 5.60
CA ALA A 126 -23.52 -11.55 5.26
C ALA A 126 -22.94 -12.22 6.50
N ARG A 127 -22.62 -11.43 7.54
CA ARG A 127 -22.13 -11.93 8.84
C ARG A 127 -23.15 -12.88 9.51
N LYS A 128 -24.43 -12.52 9.51
CA LYS A 128 -25.48 -13.37 10.07
C LYS A 128 -25.59 -14.68 9.29
N PHE A 129 -25.61 -14.61 7.97
CA PHE A 129 -25.68 -15.80 7.12
C PHE A 129 -24.43 -16.70 7.27
N ALA A 130 -23.25 -16.06 7.38
CA ALA A 130 -22.02 -16.80 7.65
C ALA A 130 -22.09 -17.53 9.00
N ALA A 131 -22.56 -16.85 10.05
CA ALA A 131 -22.73 -17.46 11.37
C ALA A 131 -23.73 -18.63 11.39
N GLU A 132 -24.80 -18.56 10.56
CA GLU A 132 -25.74 -19.68 10.38
C GLU A 132 -25.06 -20.88 9.71
N TYR A 133 -24.10 -20.66 8.82
CA TYR A 133 -23.46 -21.71 8.03
C TYR A 133 -22.25 -22.35 8.75
N VAL A 134 -21.36 -21.54 9.32
CA VAL A 134 -20.10 -22.02 9.93
C VAL A 134 -20.10 -21.99 11.46
N GLY A 135 -21.12 -21.42 12.10
CA GLY A 135 -21.17 -21.15 13.54
C GLY A 135 -20.61 -19.77 13.90
N SER A 136 -21.21 -19.12 14.90
CA SER A 136 -20.80 -17.77 15.32
C SER A 136 -19.41 -17.72 15.93
N GLU A 137 -18.93 -18.82 16.50
CA GLU A 137 -17.59 -19.01 17.06
C GLU A 137 -16.48 -18.98 16.00
N ASN A 138 -16.85 -19.18 14.72
CA ASN A 138 -15.92 -19.16 13.58
C ASN A 138 -15.97 -17.85 12.80
N ILE A 139 -16.59 -16.80 13.35
CA ILE A 139 -16.65 -15.47 12.76
C ILE A 139 -15.75 -14.53 13.56
N GLU A 140 -14.78 -13.94 12.89
CA GLU A 140 -13.83 -12.99 13.47
C GLU A 140 -13.96 -11.59 12.85
N ASP A 141 -13.81 -10.57 13.69
CA ASP A 141 -13.65 -9.20 13.23
C ASP A 141 -12.19 -8.93 12.89
N LEU A 142 -11.94 -8.40 11.71
CA LEU A 142 -10.60 -8.08 11.26
C LEU A 142 -10.27 -6.61 11.51
N GLU A 143 -9.05 -6.35 11.97
CA GLU A 143 -8.51 -5.00 12.03
C GLU A 143 -8.37 -4.37 10.64
N ILE A 144 -8.38 -3.03 10.59
CA ILE A 144 -8.16 -2.27 9.36
C ILE A 144 -6.77 -2.61 8.81
N TRP A 145 -6.74 -3.04 7.56
CA TRP A 145 -5.51 -3.35 6.86
C TRP A 145 -5.45 -2.62 5.52
N MET A 146 -4.39 -1.87 5.29
CA MET A 146 -4.19 -1.12 4.04
C MET A 146 -3.52 -1.96 2.94
N ALA A 147 -3.98 -3.21 2.75
CA ALA A 147 -3.59 -4.03 1.62
C ALA A 147 -4.23 -3.53 0.32
N ALA A 148 -3.65 -3.92 -0.80
CA ALA A 148 -4.22 -3.69 -2.12
C ALA A 148 -5.12 -4.86 -2.51
N GLU A 149 -6.31 -4.55 -3.06
CA GLU A 149 -7.29 -5.54 -3.51
C GLU A 149 -8.05 -4.98 -4.71
N ASP A 150 -8.10 -5.74 -5.81
CA ASP A 150 -8.79 -5.29 -7.03
C ASP A 150 -10.32 -5.34 -6.91
N PHE A 151 -10.86 -6.14 -5.98
CA PHE A 151 -12.27 -6.12 -5.61
C PHE A 151 -12.74 -4.71 -5.18
N ALA A 152 -11.82 -3.84 -4.79
CA ALA A 152 -12.10 -2.44 -4.50
C ALA A 152 -12.79 -1.70 -5.66
N PHE A 153 -12.56 -2.09 -6.92
CA PHE A 153 -13.27 -1.51 -8.07
C PHE A 153 -14.76 -1.85 -8.05
N TYR A 154 -15.13 -3.05 -7.63
CA TYR A 154 -16.54 -3.45 -7.49
C TYR A 154 -17.22 -2.68 -6.38
N SER A 155 -16.55 -2.48 -5.23
CA SER A 155 -17.09 -1.70 -4.11
C SER A 155 -17.34 -0.22 -4.43
N GLN A 156 -16.72 0.32 -5.49
CA GLN A 156 -17.00 1.68 -5.99
C GLN A 156 -18.22 1.73 -6.92
N GLN A 157 -18.75 0.60 -7.37
CA GLN A 157 -19.85 0.53 -8.35
C GLN A 157 -21.13 -0.04 -7.76
N ALA A 158 -21.05 -0.83 -6.70
CA ALA A 158 -22.19 -1.48 -6.06
C ALA A 158 -21.90 -1.69 -4.56
N SER A 159 -22.96 -1.90 -3.77
CA SER A 159 -22.81 -2.41 -2.40
C SER A 159 -22.08 -3.76 -2.43
N ALA A 160 -20.99 -3.85 -1.72
CA ALA A 160 -20.09 -4.99 -1.76
C ALA A 160 -19.64 -5.40 -0.35
N CYS A 161 -19.43 -6.69 -0.16
CA CYS A 161 -18.89 -7.26 1.06
C CYS A 161 -17.69 -8.16 0.70
N PHE A 162 -16.52 -7.77 1.15
CA PHE A 162 -15.28 -8.54 1.03
C PHE A 162 -14.97 -9.15 2.38
N TYR A 163 -14.83 -10.47 2.43
CA TYR A 163 -14.47 -11.21 3.63
C TYR A 163 -13.26 -12.11 3.35
N ARG A 164 -12.63 -12.61 4.40
CA ARG A 164 -11.51 -13.55 4.30
C ARG A 164 -11.94 -14.91 4.80
N LEU A 165 -11.47 -15.95 4.11
CA LEU A 165 -11.60 -17.33 4.53
C LEU A 165 -10.31 -17.74 5.27
N GLY A 166 -10.45 -18.26 6.50
CA GLY A 166 -9.35 -18.86 7.24
C GLY A 166 -8.92 -20.18 6.58
N VAL A 167 -7.61 -20.29 6.31
CA VAL A 167 -7.02 -21.48 5.63
C VAL A 167 -5.88 -22.10 6.42
N ARG A 168 -5.65 -21.60 7.65
CA ARG A 168 -4.60 -22.10 8.54
C ARG A 168 -5.02 -23.40 9.21
N ASN A 169 -4.06 -24.32 9.39
CA ASN A 169 -4.24 -25.55 10.16
C ASN A 169 -2.96 -25.87 10.94
N GLU A 170 -2.98 -25.67 12.25
CA GLU A 170 -1.81 -25.86 13.12
C GLU A 170 -1.44 -27.35 13.26
N GLU A 171 -2.44 -28.24 13.32
CA GLU A 171 -2.22 -29.69 13.46
C GLU A 171 -1.49 -30.27 12.24
N ARG A 172 -1.76 -29.72 11.05
CA ARG A 172 -1.10 -30.08 9.80
C ARG A 172 0.18 -29.28 9.52
N GLY A 173 0.55 -28.34 10.40
CA GLY A 173 1.70 -27.46 10.22
C GLY A 173 1.52 -26.38 9.14
N ILE A 174 0.29 -26.12 8.69
CA ILE A 174 -0.06 -25.09 7.72
C ILE A 174 -0.22 -23.77 8.46
N THR A 175 0.88 -23.05 8.66
CA THR A 175 0.92 -21.85 9.52
C THR A 175 1.57 -20.64 8.87
N SER A 176 2.14 -20.80 7.67
CA SER A 176 2.84 -19.73 6.96
C SER A 176 1.88 -18.64 6.47
N SER A 177 2.32 -17.38 6.55
CA SER A 177 1.56 -16.24 6.03
C SER A 177 1.60 -16.19 4.49
N VAL A 178 0.60 -15.51 3.90
CA VAL A 178 0.60 -15.16 2.46
C VAL A 178 1.90 -14.44 2.06
N HIS A 179 2.31 -14.59 0.80
CA HIS A 179 3.55 -14.02 0.25
C HIS A 179 4.86 -14.58 0.85
N THR A 180 4.82 -15.77 1.43
CA THR A 180 6.01 -16.52 1.82
C THR A 180 6.21 -17.72 0.90
N SER A 181 7.46 -18.19 0.76
CA SER A 181 7.77 -19.36 -0.08
C SER A 181 7.21 -20.69 0.46
N THR A 182 6.75 -20.69 1.70
CA THR A 182 6.16 -21.83 2.41
C THR A 182 4.66 -21.69 2.63
N PHE A 183 4.02 -20.69 1.98
CA PHE A 183 2.57 -20.51 2.07
C PHE A 183 1.86 -21.73 1.51
N ASP A 184 0.91 -22.23 2.29
CA ASP A 184 0.02 -23.35 1.93
C ASP A 184 -1.35 -23.14 2.57
N ILE A 185 -2.34 -23.89 2.14
CA ILE A 185 -3.72 -23.83 2.65
C ILE A 185 -4.18 -25.20 3.11
N ASP A 186 -5.05 -25.22 4.11
CA ASP A 186 -5.84 -26.42 4.39
C ASP A 186 -6.91 -26.57 3.31
N GLU A 187 -6.78 -27.59 2.47
CA GLU A 187 -7.69 -27.82 1.33
C GLU A 187 -9.15 -28.05 1.76
N THR A 188 -9.40 -28.44 3.02
CA THR A 188 -10.79 -28.56 3.55
C THR A 188 -11.49 -27.20 3.59
N ALA A 189 -10.75 -26.10 3.66
CA ALA A 189 -11.31 -24.76 3.57
C ALA A 189 -11.95 -24.45 2.20
N LEU A 190 -11.58 -25.16 1.14
CA LEU A 190 -12.16 -24.97 -0.20
C LEU A 190 -13.64 -25.37 -0.24
N GLU A 191 -13.98 -26.50 0.40
CA GLU A 191 -15.37 -26.95 0.51
C GLU A 191 -16.20 -25.96 1.33
N THR A 192 -15.66 -25.55 2.49
CA THR A 192 -16.30 -24.55 3.36
C THR A 192 -16.50 -23.23 2.63
N GLY A 193 -15.49 -22.75 1.92
CA GLY A 193 -15.54 -21.46 1.20
C GLY A 193 -16.55 -21.47 0.05
N ALA A 194 -16.57 -22.53 -0.74
CA ALA A 194 -17.53 -22.68 -1.84
C ALA A 194 -18.97 -22.76 -1.31
N GLY A 195 -19.20 -23.55 -0.28
CA GLY A 195 -20.51 -23.71 0.36
C GLY A 195 -20.98 -22.41 1.04
N LEU A 196 -20.11 -21.73 1.77
CA LEU A 196 -20.41 -20.45 2.41
C LEU A 196 -20.80 -19.37 1.39
N MET A 197 -20.01 -19.22 0.31
CA MET A 197 -20.32 -18.25 -0.75
C MET A 197 -21.70 -18.54 -1.38
N ALA A 198 -21.96 -19.80 -1.74
CA ALA A 198 -23.24 -20.19 -2.32
C ALA A 198 -24.41 -19.94 -1.35
N TYR A 199 -24.23 -20.28 -0.09
CA TYR A 199 -25.25 -20.07 0.95
C TYR A 199 -25.58 -18.60 1.15
N MET A 200 -24.57 -17.74 1.31
CA MET A 200 -24.76 -16.30 1.47
C MET A 200 -25.45 -15.69 0.24
N ALA A 201 -25.03 -16.09 -0.97
CA ALA A 201 -25.66 -15.58 -2.21
C ALA A 201 -27.15 -15.95 -2.30
N VAL A 202 -27.53 -17.20 -1.98
CA VAL A 202 -28.92 -17.63 -1.97
C VAL A 202 -29.73 -16.90 -0.89
N LYS A 203 -29.16 -16.71 0.29
CA LYS A 203 -29.84 -15.98 1.40
C LYS A 203 -30.06 -14.51 1.02
N GLU A 204 -29.07 -13.84 0.43
CA GLU A 204 -29.19 -12.43 0.02
C GLU A 204 -30.21 -12.25 -1.10
N LEU A 205 -30.31 -13.17 -2.06
CA LEU A 205 -31.32 -13.12 -3.13
C LEU A 205 -32.75 -13.32 -2.63
N ASN A 206 -32.93 -13.82 -1.41
CA ASN A 206 -34.25 -14.05 -0.80
C ASN A 206 -34.52 -13.15 0.42
N ALA A 207 -33.67 -12.17 0.68
CA ALA A 207 -33.78 -11.26 1.79
C ALA A 207 -34.67 -10.04 1.53
#